data_31b316e211caeb95d0bb3bfb3693030e
#
_entry.id   31b316e211caeb95d0bb3bfb3693030e
#
_cell.length_a   1.000
_cell.length_b   1.000
_cell.length_c   1.000
_cell.angle_alpha   90.00
_cell.angle_beta   90.00
_cell.angle_gamma   90.00
#
_symmetry.space_group_name_H-M   'P 1'
#
loop_
_entity.id
_entity.type
_entity.pdbx_description
1 polymer ?
#
loop_
_entity_poly.entity_id
_entity_poly.type
_entity_poly.pdbx_seq_one_letter_code
_entity_poly.pdbx_strand_id
1 'polypeptide(L)'
;LLCWSGSDLFSKIGCRDASDKNAHLKMVVAVGVVMGLHAAYEIFIGGTVVTWNVIWTYLPVSLLYISSMTLGYVGLRYIELSISSPICNSSGALVAVLCLITGTLDESIQGGMRLAVIGAVALVCIGVVGLGVVESREDDELRRARQEASNYRYAKSWLAICLPVAYCLLDAAGTFADSLVLETLDEDAANCAYELTF
;
A
#
# COMPACT_ATOMS: atom_id res chain seq x y z
N LEU A 1 -10.42 6.98 7.18
CA LEU A 1 -11.03 5.67 6.85
C LEU A 1 -11.87 5.73 5.57
N LEU A 2 -12.89 6.60 5.47
CA LEU A 2 -13.78 6.68 4.28
C LEU A 2 -13.02 6.95 2.98
N CYS A 3 -12.04 7.86 2.99
CA CYS A 3 -11.22 8.17 1.80
C CYS A 3 -10.40 6.95 1.36
N TRP A 4 -9.76 6.24 2.28
CA TRP A 4 -9.00 5.02 1.98
C TRP A 4 -9.88 3.91 1.42
N SER A 5 -11.02 3.64 2.09
CA SER A 5 -11.96 2.62 1.60
C SER A 5 -12.54 2.98 0.23
N GLY A 6 -12.79 4.27 -0.01
CA GLY A 6 -13.21 4.77 -1.32
C GLY A 6 -12.13 4.58 -2.37
N SER A 7 -10.88 4.90 -2.06
CA SER A 7 -9.73 4.70 -2.94
C SER A 7 -9.58 3.23 -3.34
N ASP A 8 -9.62 2.31 -2.36
CA ASP A 8 -9.56 0.87 -2.60
C ASP A 8 -10.68 0.38 -3.52
N LEU A 9 -11.92 0.83 -3.26
CA LEU A 9 -13.08 0.47 -4.07
C LEU A 9 -12.94 0.95 -5.52
N PHE A 10 -12.59 2.22 -5.74
CA PHE A 10 -12.43 2.77 -7.08
C PHE A 10 -11.24 2.15 -7.82
N SER A 11 -10.15 1.88 -7.12
CA SER A 11 -8.99 1.17 -7.66
C SER A 11 -9.36 -0.24 -8.11
N LYS A 12 -10.18 -0.95 -7.31
CA LYS A 12 -10.71 -2.26 -7.68
C LYS A 12 -11.59 -2.19 -8.92
N ILE A 13 -12.49 -1.21 -8.99
CA ILE A 13 -13.36 -0.99 -10.17
C ILE A 13 -12.51 -0.71 -11.41
N GLY A 14 -11.48 0.14 -11.30
CA GLY A 14 -10.59 0.48 -12.40
C GLY A 14 -9.73 -0.69 -12.90
N CYS A 15 -9.32 -1.58 -11.99
CA CYS A 15 -8.44 -2.72 -12.34
C CYS A 15 -9.18 -3.99 -12.77
N ARG A 16 -10.51 -4.08 -12.56
CA ARG A 16 -11.26 -5.34 -12.73
C ARG A 16 -11.57 -5.75 -14.16
N ASP A 17 -11.45 -4.84 -15.14
CA ASP A 17 -11.81 -5.16 -16.52
C ASP A 17 -10.87 -6.23 -17.09
N ALA A 18 -11.42 -7.44 -17.29
CA ALA A 18 -10.67 -8.57 -17.84
C ALA A 18 -10.32 -8.40 -19.31
N SER A 19 -11.05 -7.57 -20.06
CA SER A 19 -10.81 -7.29 -21.48
C SER A 19 -9.62 -6.36 -21.68
N ASP A 20 -9.37 -5.46 -20.71
CA ASP A 20 -8.24 -4.54 -20.73
C ASP A 20 -7.03 -5.11 -19.98
N LYS A 21 -6.04 -5.57 -20.74
CA LYS A 21 -4.80 -6.13 -20.15
C LYS A 21 -4.00 -5.11 -19.34
N ASN A 22 -4.18 -3.82 -19.63
CA ASN A 22 -3.41 -2.73 -19.04
C ASN A 22 -4.22 -1.88 -18.04
N ALA A 23 -5.38 -2.36 -17.58
CA ALA A 23 -6.23 -1.61 -16.67
C ALA A 23 -5.49 -1.13 -15.41
N HIS A 24 -4.65 -1.98 -14.81
CA HIS A 24 -3.82 -1.65 -13.65
C HIS A 24 -2.77 -0.55 -13.95
N LEU A 25 -2.16 -0.55 -15.14
CA LEU A 25 -1.23 0.50 -15.54
C LEU A 25 -1.94 1.83 -15.79
N LYS A 26 -3.16 1.80 -16.33
CA LYS A 26 -3.99 3.00 -16.46
C LYS A 26 -4.32 3.61 -15.10
N MET A 27 -4.56 2.77 -14.08
CA MET A 27 -4.75 3.25 -12.71
C MET A 27 -3.48 3.92 -12.17
N VAL A 28 -2.30 3.32 -12.35
CA VAL A 28 -1.03 3.96 -11.97
C VAL A 28 -0.89 5.34 -12.61
N VAL A 29 -1.10 5.43 -13.93
CA VAL A 29 -1.03 6.70 -14.66
C VAL A 29 -2.05 7.71 -14.15
N ALA A 30 -3.29 7.28 -13.90
CA ALA A 30 -4.35 8.18 -13.40
C ALA A 30 -3.99 8.75 -12.03
N VAL A 31 -3.47 7.91 -11.13
CA VAL A 31 -3.00 8.35 -9.81
C VAL A 31 -1.82 9.31 -9.95
N GLY A 32 -0.81 8.96 -10.77
CA GLY A 32 0.35 9.82 -11.01
C GLY A 32 -0.03 11.20 -11.58
N VAL A 33 -1.02 11.27 -12.48
CA VAL A 33 -1.53 12.56 -12.98
C VAL A 33 -2.15 13.39 -11.85
N VAL A 34 -2.97 12.79 -11.00
CA VAL A 34 -3.60 13.51 -9.86
C VAL A 34 -2.54 13.98 -8.87
N MET A 35 -1.57 13.12 -8.53
CA MET A 35 -0.48 13.46 -7.63
C MET A 35 0.40 14.58 -8.21
N GLY A 36 0.77 14.49 -9.49
CA GLY A 36 1.53 15.54 -10.16
C GLY A 36 0.79 16.89 -10.22
N LEU A 37 -0.53 16.89 -10.39
CA LEU A 37 -1.35 18.11 -10.30
C LEU A 37 -1.37 18.68 -8.87
N HIS A 38 -1.42 17.83 -7.85
CA HIS A 38 -1.36 18.26 -6.45
C HIS A 38 0.02 18.83 -6.11
N ALA A 39 1.10 18.16 -6.51
CA ALA A 39 2.47 18.70 -6.35
C ALA A 39 2.63 20.06 -7.04
N ALA A 40 2.09 20.21 -8.25
CA ALA A 40 2.11 21.50 -8.94
C ALA A 40 1.34 22.58 -8.16
N TYR A 41 0.18 22.24 -7.58
CA TYR A 41 -0.56 23.16 -6.73
C TYR A 41 0.26 23.57 -5.49
N GLU A 42 0.86 22.64 -4.78
CA GLU A 42 1.66 22.89 -3.58
C GLU A 42 2.91 23.74 -3.90
N ILE A 43 3.57 23.51 -5.01
CA ILE A 43 4.75 24.27 -5.42
C ILE A 43 4.39 25.68 -5.87
N PHE A 44 3.36 25.85 -6.71
CA PHE A 44 3.05 27.15 -7.33
C PHE A 44 2.11 28.03 -6.50
N ILE A 45 1.25 27.43 -5.67
CA ILE A 45 0.23 28.12 -4.87
C ILE A 45 0.52 27.95 -3.38
N GLY A 46 0.84 26.77 -2.91
CA GLY A 46 1.22 26.49 -1.52
C GLY A 46 2.57 27.11 -1.12
N GLY A 47 3.46 27.31 -2.09
CA GLY A 47 4.79 27.89 -1.85
C GLY A 47 5.83 26.89 -1.35
N THR A 48 5.54 25.60 -1.45
CA THR A 48 6.47 24.53 -1.05
C THR A 48 7.72 24.53 -1.93
N VAL A 49 8.90 24.58 -1.32
CA VAL A 49 10.19 24.64 -2.04
C VAL A 49 10.76 23.25 -2.20
N VAL A 50 10.69 22.71 -3.40
CA VAL A 50 11.29 21.41 -3.74
C VAL A 50 12.60 21.62 -4.48
N THR A 51 13.70 21.16 -3.88
CA THR A 51 15.02 21.21 -4.49
C THR A 51 15.42 19.87 -5.09
N TRP A 52 16.35 19.85 -6.04
CA TRP A 52 16.90 18.62 -6.57
C TRP A 52 17.46 17.69 -5.48
N ASN A 53 18.04 18.25 -4.42
CA ASN A 53 18.55 17.49 -3.30
C ASN A 53 17.42 16.73 -2.58
N VAL A 54 16.27 17.36 -2.37
CA VAL A 54 15.08 16.70 -1.76
C VAL A 54 14.62 15.54 -2.64
N ILE A 55 14.48 15.76 -3.96
CA ILE A 55 14.06 14.73 -4.91
C ILE A 55 15.01 13.52 -4.86
N TRP A 56 16.32 13.73 -4.95
CA TRP A 56 17.29 12.63 -4.93
C TRP A 56 17.37 11.92 -3.59
N THR A 57 17.23 12.63 -2.48
CA THR A 57 17.27 12.05 -1.14
C THR A 57 16.01 11.21 -0.89
N TYR A 58 14.84 11.66 -1.38
CA TYR A 58 13.57 10.96 -1.19
C TYR A 58 13.30 9.89 -2.26
N LEU A 59 14.00 9.90 -3.39
CA LEU A 59 13.78 8.99 -4.51
C LEU A 59 13.75 7.48 -4.12
N PRO A 60 14.63 6.96 -3.25
CA PRO A 60 14.55 5.56 -2.84
C PRO A 60 13.23 5.21 -2.14
N VAL A 61 12.71 6.12 -1.31
CA VAL A 61 11.40 5.98 -0.63
C VAL A 61 10.27 6.00 -1.65
N SER A 62 10.30 6.97 -2.57
CA SER A 62 9.34 7.05 -3.68
C SER A 62 9.28 5.75 -4.48
N LEU A 63 10.43 5.19 -4.84
CA LEU A 63 10.49 3.94 -5.61
C LEU A 63 9.90 2.75 -4.84
N LEU A 64 10.06 2.68 -3.53
CA LEU A 64 9.42 1.66 -2.71
C LEU A 64 7.91 1.81 -2.73
N TYR A 65 7.37 3.01 -2.53
CA TYR A 65 5.94 3.30 -2.58
C TYR A 65 5.33 3.07 -3.96
N ILE A 66 5.98 3.56 -5.04
CA ILE A 66 5.50 3.35 -6.41
C ILE A 66 5.45 1.87 -6.75
N SER A 67 6.48 1.11 -6.36
CA SER A 67 6.55 -0.33 -6.57
C SER A 67 5.46 -1.05 -5.79
N SER A 68 5.23 -0.69 -4.52
CA SER A 68 4.17 -1.28 -3.70
C SER A 68 2.80 -1.02 -4.31
N MET A 69 2.47 0.22 -4.63
CA MET A 69 1.18 0.60 -5.24
C MET A 69 0.94 -0.10 -6.58
N THR A 70 1.97 -0.19 -7.42
CA THR A 70 1.88 -0.91 -8.70
C THR A 70 1.55 -2.37 -8.48
N LEU A 71 2.21 -3.04 -7.53
CA LEU A 71 1.90 -4.43 -7.15
C LEU A 71 0.49 -4.56 -6.57
N GLY A 72 0.05 -3.60 -5.79
CA GLY A 72 -1.32 -3.52 -5.27
C GLY A 72 -2.35 -3.51 -6.39
N TYR A 73 -2.20 -2.64 -7.39
CA TYR A 73 -3.10 -2.58 -8.54
C TYR A 73 -3.07 -3.85 -9.40
N VAL A 74 -1.89 -4.46 -9.57
CA VAL A 74 -1.78 -5.79 -10.21
C VAL A 74 -2.52 -6.83 -9.38
N GLY A 75 -2.36 -6.83 -8.05
CA GLY A 75 -3.03 -7.74 -7.13
C GLY A 75 -4.55 -7.62 -7.19
N LEU A 76 -5.09 -6.40 -7.21
CA LEU A 76 -6.51 -6.12 -7.32
C LEU A 76 -7.17 -6.71 -8.58
N ARG A 77 -6.38 -7.03 -9.61
CA ARG A 77 -6.88 -7.72 -10.81
C ARG A 77 -7.19 -9.19 -10.54
N TYR A 78 -6.48 -9.82 -9.61
CA TYR A 78 -6.50 -11.27 -9.42
C TYR A 78 -7.15 -11.72 -8.11
N ILE A 79 -7.27 -10.82 -7.12
CA ILE A 79 -7.78 -11.13 -5.78
C ILE A 79 -8.97 -10.24 -5.45
N GLU A 80 -9.88 -10.74 -4.64
CA GLU A 80 -10.99 -9.95 -4.10
C GLU A 80 -10.47 -8.84 -3.16
N LEU A 81 -11.17 -7.71 -3.18
CA LEU A 81 -10.83 -6.56 -2.34
C LEU A 81 -10.93 -6.90 -0.85
N SER A 82 -11.91 -7.73 -0.47
CA SER A 82 -12.11 -8.20 0.90
C SER A 82 -10.91 -8.93 1.50
N ILE A 83 -10.04 -9.47 0.66
CA ILE A 83 -8.83 -10.19 1.04
C ILE A 83 -7.59 -9.32 0.83
N SER A 84 -7.50 -8.68 -0.33
CA SER A 84 -6.35 -7.85 -0.68
C SER A 84 -6.20 -6.64 0.24
N SER A 85 -7.30 -5.90 0.51
CA SER A 85 -7.24 -4.67 1.29
C SER A 85 -6.76 -4.88 2.74
N PRO A 86 -7.26 -5.86 3.52
CA PRO A 86 -6.71 -6.11 4.86
C PRO A 86 -5.23 -6.51 4.86
N ILE A 87 -4.76 -7.28 3.86
CA ILE A 87 -3.36 -7.67 3.74
C ILE A 87 -2.51 -6.44 3.42
N CYS A 88 -2.89 -5.65 2.43
CA CYS A 88 -2.18 -4.42 2.06
C CYS A 88 -2.11 -3.43 3.22
N ASN A 89 -3.23 -3.21 3.92
CA ASN A 89 -3.30 -2.28 5.05
C ASN A 89 -2.65 -2.79 6.35
N SER A 90 -2.11 -4.02 6.36
CA SER A 90 -1.34 -4.54 7.49
C SER A 90 0.12 -4.07 7.53
N SER A 91 0.56 -3.28 6.54
CA SER A 91 1.92 -2.72 6.48
C SER A 91 2.31 -1.95 7.75
N GLY A 92 1.39 -1.21 8.36
CA GLY A 92 1.62 -0.53 9.63
C GLY A 92 2.03 -1.45 10.78
N ALA A 93 1.54 -2.70 10.80
CA ALA A 93 1.98 -3.68 11.78
C ALA A 93 3.45 -4.12 11.54
N LEU A 94 3.86 -4.25 10.28
CA LEU A 94 5.25 -4.54 9.92
C LEU A 94 6.18 -3.36 10.24
N VAL A 95 5.75 -2.12 10.01
CA VAL A 95 6.49 -0.92 10.43
C VAL A 95 6.71 -0.94 11.93
N ALA A 96 5.68 -1.22 12.73
CA ALA A 96 5.81 -1.34 14.17
C ALA A 96 6.82 -2.42 14.59
N VAL A 97 6.85 -3.56 13.88
CA VAL A 97 7.87 -4.60 14.10
C VAL A 97 9.27 -4.09 13.76
N LEU A 98 9.43 -3.39 12.65
CA LEU A 98 10.72 -2.81 12.25
C LEU A 98 11.20 -1.80 13.30
N CYS A 99 10.34 -0.91 13.77
CA CYS A 99 10.66 0.05 14.82
C CYS A 99 11.03 -0.64 16.15
N LEU A 100 10.36 -1.75 16.49
CA LEU A 100 10.71 -2.53 17.68
C LEU A 100 12.10 -3.19 17.58
N ILE A 101 12.44 -3.69 16.39
CA ILE A 101 13.72 -4.38 16.15
C ILE A 101 14.88 -3.36 16.09
N THR A 102 14.68 -2.24 15.42
CA THR A 102 15.71 -1.19 15.25
C THR A 102 15.85 -0.31 16.49
N GLY A 103 14.88 -0.36 17.42
CA GLY A 103 14.90 0.49 18.60
C GLY A 103 14.48 1.94 18.31
N THR A 104 13.96 2.23 17.14
CA THR A 104 13.46 3.56 16.74
C THR A 104 12.05 3.85 17.24
N LEU A 105 11.46 2.95 18.02
CA LEU A 105 10.17 3.20 18.65
C LEU A 105 10.31 4.36 19.64
N ASP A 106 9.41 5.33 19.55
CA ASP A 106 9.39 6.52 20.38
C ASP A 106 9.54 6.15 21.87
N GLU A 107 10.43 6.83 22.59
CA GLU A 107 10.68 6.63 24.02
C GLU A 107 9.43 6.83 24.90
N SER A 108 8.42 7.55 24.37
CA SER A 108 7.11 7.70 25.02
C SER A 108 6.34 6.36 25.11
N ILE A 109 6.66 5.39 24.23
CA ILE A 109 6.01 4.08 24.14
C ILE A 109 6.76 3.08 25.03
N GLN A 110 6.54 3.17 26.34
CA GLN A 110 7.18 2.28 27.32
C GLN A 110 6.16 1.44 28.11
N GLY A 111 6.64 0.41 28.77
CA GLY A 111 5.86 -0.41 29.70
C GLY A 111 4.63 -1.06 29.07
N GLY A 112 3.45 -0.81 29.61
CA GLY A 112 2.19 -1.42 29.16
C GLY A 112 1.80 -1.04 27.73
N MET A 113 2.17 0.14 27.27
CA MET A 113 1.90 0.58 25.88
C MET A 113 2.71 -0.22 24.86
N ARG A 114 3.96 -0.55 25.17
CA ARG A 114 4.79 -1.43 24.33
C ARG A 114 4.18 -2.83 24.20
N LEU A 115 3.65 -3.39 25.28
CA LEU A 115 2.92 -4.67 25.27
C LEU A 115 1.64 -4.58 24.44
N ALA A 116 0.92 -3.45 24.51
CA ALA A 116 -0.27 -3.23 23.71
C ALA A 116 0.05 -3.18 22.21
N VAL A 117 1.15 -2.51 21.81
CA VAL A 117 1.63 -2.49 20.41
C VAL A 117 1.97 -3.90 19.94
N ILE A 118 2.73 -4.68 20.73
CA ILE A 118 3.07 -6.07 20.40
C ILE A 118 1.80 -6.93 20.26
N GLY A 119 0.85 -6.77 21.17
CA GLY A 119 -0.45 -7.47 21.11
C GLY A 119 -1.25 -7.11 19.87
N ALA A 120 -1.31 -5.84 19.51
CA ALA A 120 -1.98 -5.36 18.30
C ALA A 120 -1.33 -5.93 17.03
N VAL A 121 0.00 -5.91 16.93
CA VAL A 121 0.75 -6.49 15.82
C VAL A 121 0.45 -7.99 15.70
N ALA A 122 0.50 -8.73 16.80
CA ALA A 122 0.19 -10.16 16.82
C ALA A 122 -1.23 -10.43 16.33
N LEU A 123 -2.21 -9.62 16.75
CA LEU A 123 -3.60 -9.75 16.33
C LEU A 123 -3.76 -9.50 14.82
N VAL A 124 -3.10 -8.47 14.27
CA VAL A 124 -3.10 -8.19 12.83
C VAL A 124 -2.48 -9.36 12.05
N CYS A 125 -1.33 -9.89 12.49
CA CYS A 125 -0.69 -11.04 11.85
C CYS A 125 -1.59 -12.29 11.85
N ILE A 126 -2.25 -12.58 12.97
CA ILE A 126 -3.22 -13.68 13.07
C ILE A 126 -4.38 -13.46 12.10
N GLY A 127 -4.91 -12.24 12.03
CA GLY A 127 -5.99 -11.89 11.10
C GLY A 127 -5.60 -12.09 9.64
N VAL A 128 -4.43 -11.61 9.23
CA VAL A 128 -3.91 -11.76 7.85
C VAL A 128 -3.69 -13.23 7.49
N VAL A 129 -3.07 -14.02 8.39
CA VAL A 129 -2.90 -15.47 8.19
C VAL A 129 -4.25 -16.16 8.11
N GLY A 130 -5.20 -15.79 8.99
CA GLY A 130 -6.57 -16.32 8.98
C GLY A 130 -7.27 -16.08 7.64
N LEU A 131 -7.17 -14.87 7.09
CA LEU A 131 -7.72 -14.55 5.76
C LEU A 131 -7.09 -15.41 4.67
N GLY A 132 -5.77 -15.57 4.67
CA GLY A 132 -5.08 -16.45 3.72
C GLY A 132 -5.53 -17.90 3.80
N VAL A 133 -5.76 -18.42 5.02
CA VAL A 133 -6.27 -19.78 5.23
C VAL A 133 -7.71 -19.93 4.74
N VAL A 134 -8.59 -18.97 5.02
CA VAL A 134 -9.98 -18.99 4.55
C VAL A 134 -10.01 -18.98 3.02
N GLU A 135 -9.25 -18.10 2.37
CA GLU A 135 -9.15 -18.00 0.92
C GLU A 135 -8.63 -19.31 0.30
N SER A 136 -7.63 -19.93 0.92
CA SER A 136 -7.07 -21.19 0.41
C SER A 136 -8.06 -22.36 0.48
N ARG A 137 -9.08 -22.27 1.33
CA ARG A 137 -10.11 -23.30 1.54
C ARG A 137 -11.40 -23.03 0.79
N GLU A 138 -11.50 -21.91 0.08
CA GLU A 138 -12.72 -21.58 -0.66
C GLU A 138 -12.99 -22.60 -1.77
N ASP A 139 -14.26 -23.01 -1.90
CA ASP A 139 -14.70 -23.97 -2.91
C ASP A 139 -14.55 -23.41 -4.33
N ASP A 140 -14.05 -24.24 -5.25
CA ASP A 140 -13.85 -23.89 -6.65
C ASP A 140 -15.17 -23.54 -7.37
N GLU A 141 -16.30 -24.11 -6.97
CA GLU A 141 -17.62 -23.81 -7.56
C GLU A 141 -18.08 -22.41 -7.18
N LEU A 142 -17.96 -22.04 -5.89
CA LEU A 142 -18.31 -20.72 -5.40
C LEU A 142 -17.44 -19.64 -6.05
N ARG A 143 -16.16 -19.93 -6.21
CA ARG A 143 -15.20 -19.05 -6.89
C ARG A 143 -15.54 -18.83 -8.36
N ARG A 144 -15.90 -19.89 -9.09
CA ARG A 144 -16.34 -19.79 -10.49
C ARG A 144 -17.63 -18.99 -10.63
N ALA A 145 -18.61 -19.21 -9.76
CA ALA A 145 -19.87 -18.47 -9.75
C ALA A 145 -19.63 -16.96 -9.53
N ARG A 146 -18.74 -16.58 -8.63
CA ARG A 146 -18.34 -15.18 -8.42
C ARG A 146 -17.63 -14.60 -9.65
N GLN A 147 -16.77 -15.37 -10.27
CA GLN A 147 -16.03 -14.98 -11.47
C GLN A 147 -16.96 -14.71 -12.65
N GLU A 148 -17.95 -15.57 -12.86
CA GLU A 148 -18.98 -15.41 -13.89
C GLU A 148 -19.88 -14.21 -13.62
N ALA A 149 -20.31 -14.02 -12.38
CA ALA A 149 -21.15 -12.90 -11.97
C ALA A 149 -20.46 -11.54 -12.07
N SER A 150 -19.14 -11.47 -11.88
CA SER A 150 -18.36 -10.23 -11.85
C SER A 150 -17.60 -9.92 -13.13
N ASN A 151 -17.63 -10.79 -14.12
CA ASN A 151 -16.81 -10.73 -15.35
C ASN A 151 -15.30 -10.52 -15.05
N TYR A 152 -14.81 -11.20 -14.01
CA TYR A 152 -13.55 -10.92 -13.34
C TYR A 152 -12.67 -12.18 -13.32
N ARG A 153 -11.42 -12.07 -13.75
CA ARG A 153 -10.47 -13.20 -13.71
C ARG A 153 -9.90 -13.36 -12.31
N TYR A 154 -10.38 -14.34 -11.62
CA TYR A 154 -9.89 -14.73 -10.32
C TYR A 154 -8.84 -15.83 -10.45
N ALA A 155 -7.64 -15.59 -10.09
CA ALA A 155 -6.58 -16.60 -10.13
C ALA A 155 -6.51 -17.34 -8.79
N LYS A 156 -6.89 -18.63 -8.78
CA LYS A 156 -6.57 -19.52 -7.66
C LYS A 156 -5.08 -19.85 -7.73
N SER A 157 -4.28 -19.06 -7.11
CA SER A 157 -2.86 -19.33 -6.98
C SER A 157 -2.34 -18.67 -5.71
N TRP A 158 -1.52 -19.40 -4.96
CA TRP A 158 -0.71 -18.81 -3.90
C TRP A 158 0.10 -17.60 -4.41
N LEU A 159 0.43 -17.59 -5.71
CA LEU A 159 1.07 -16.46 -6.39
C LEU A 159 0.21 -15.19 -6.32
N ALA A 160 -1.10 -15.30 -6.39
CA ALA A 160 -1.99 -14.16 -6.29
C ALA A 160 -1.94 -13.51 -4.89
N ILE A 161 -1.86 -14.33 -3.84
CA ILE A 161 -1.69 -13.85 -2.46
C ILE A 161 -0.30 -13.23 -2.24
N CYS A 162 0.73 -13.69 -2.97
CA CYS A 162 2.05 -13.08 -2.90
C CYS A 162 2.07 -11.60 -3.34
N LEU A 163 1.16 -11.17 -4.20
CA LEU A 163 1.10 -9.77 -4.66
C LEU A 163 0.75 -8.79 -3.53
N PRO A 164 -0.36 -8.96 -2.78
CA PRO A 164 -0.65 -8.07 -1.65
C PRO A 164 0.35 -8.24 -0.50
N VAL A 165 0.96 -9.42 -0.32
CA VAL A 165 2.03 -9.60 0.67
C VAL A 165 3.29 -8.83 0.24
N ALA A 166 3.68 -8.90 -1.03
CA ALA A 166 4.81 -8.12 -1.54
C ALA A 166 4.54 -6.62 -1.47
N TYR A 167 3.30 -6.19 -1.79
CA TYR A 167 2.86 -4.81 -1.56
C TYR A 167 3.11 -4.42 -0.10
N CYS A 168 2.58 -5.20 0.84
CA CYS A 168 2.66 -4.93 2.27
C CYS A 168 4.11 -4.81 2.77
N LEU A 169 5.01 -5.67 2.27
CA LEU A 169 6.44 -5.63 2.62
C LEU A 169 7.13 -4.38 2.07
N LEU A 170 6.88 -4.03 0.80
CA LEU A 170 7.47 -2.84 0.18
C LEU A 170 6.92 -1.55 0.78
N ASP A 171 5.63 -1.52 1.08
CA ASP A 171 4.97 -0.38 1.72
C ASP A 171 5.50 -0.17 3.14
N ALA A 172 5.66 -1.24 3.91
CA ALA A 172 6.26 -1.17 5.24
C ALA A 172 7.73 -0.71 5.18
N ALA A 173 8.51 -1.20 4.22
CA ALA A 173 9.89 -0.76 4.02
C ALA A 173 9.94 0.71 3.59
N GLY A 174 9.02 1.14 2.72
CA GLY A 174 8.86 2.54 2.31
C GLY A 174 8.53 3.44 3.49
N THR A 175 7.52 3.09 4.27
CA THR A 175 7.08 3.86 5.45
C THR A 175 8.18 3.94 6.53
N PHE A 176 8.93 2.85 6.73
CA PHE A 176 10.04 2.86 7.66
C PHE A 176 11.19 3.73 7.14
N ALA A 177 11.54 3.64 5.85
CA ALA A 177 12.56 4.50 5.24
C ALA A 177 12.13 5.98 5.23
N ASP A 178 10.85 6.25 4.99
CA ASP A 178 10.23 7.57 5.06
C ASP A 178 10.45 8.21 6.43
N SER A 179 10.13 7.48 7.51
CA SER A 179 10.34 7.98 8.88
C SER A 179 11.78 8.39 9.16
N LEU A 180 12.78 7.69 8.59
CA LEU A 180 14.19 8.02 8.75
C LEU A 180 14.60 9.26 7.92
N VAL A 181 14.05 9.40 6.71
CA VAL A 181 14.38 10.51 5.82
C VAL A 181 13.73 11.80 6.29
N LEU A 182 12.51 11.74 6.86
CA LEU A 182 11.81 12.89 7.42
C LEU A 182 12.46 13.49 8.66
N GLU A 183 13.41 12.80 9.30
CA GLU A 183 14.26 13.43 10.33
C GLU A 183 15.15 14.55 9.76
N THR A 184 15.40 14.55 8.45
CA THR A 184 16.31 15.47 7.78
C THR A 184 15.67 16.35 6.72
N LEU A 185 14.48 16.00 6.23
CA LEU A 185 13.73 16.72 5.21
C LEU A 185 12.46 17.33 5.79
N ASP A 186 12.03 18.42 5.18
CA ASP A 186 10.70 18.98 5.40
C ASP A 186 9.63 18.04 4.81
N GLU A 187 8.57 17.79 5.58
CA GLU A 187 7.52 16.83 5.22
C GLU A 187 6.77 17.24 3.94
N ASP A 188 6.44 18.53 3.78
CA ASP A 188 5.71 19.02 2.62
C ASP A 188 6.58 18.92 1.36
N ALA A 189 7.88 19.23 1.46
CA ALA A 189 8.83 19.09 0.38
C ALA A 189 9.06 17.61 0.00
N ALA A 190 9.10 16.71 0.98
CA ALA A 190 9.23 15.26 0.77
C ALA A 190 7.98 14.68 0.07
N ASN A 191 6.78 15.07 0.52
CA ASN A 191 5.52 14.67 -0.11
C ASN A 191 5.45 15.15 -1.57
N CYS A 192 5.80 16.41 -1.85
CA CYS A 192 5.87 16.92 -3.22
C CYS A 192 6.91 16.15 -4.07
N ALA A 193 8.06 15.80 -3.50
CA ALA A 193 9.06 15.01 -4.21
C ALA A 193 8.53 13.60 -4.56
N TYR A 194 7.80 12.96 -3.67
CA TYR A 194 7.11 11.70 -3.94
C TYR A 194 6.11 11.85 -5.10
N GLU A 195 5.24 12.84 -5.02
CA GLU A 195 4.19 13.09 -6.02
C GLU A 195 4.74 13.42 -7.41
N LEU A 196 5.89 14.11 -7.47
CA LEU A 196 6.59 14.42 -8.73
C LEU A 196 7.28 13.20 -9.34
N THR A 197 7.61 12.20 -8.56
CA THR A 197 8.35 11.01 -9.00
C THR A 197 7.44 9.81 -9.23
N PHE A 198 6.18 9.89 -8.84
CA PHE A 198 5.16 8.88 -9.10
C PHE A 198 4.79 8.86 -10.58
#